data_0c72dd1c3c33a6a89b836f5bb3b424f0
#
_entry.id   0c72dd1c3c33a6a89b836f5bb3b424f0
#
_cell.length_a   1.000
_cell.length_b   1.000
_cell.length_c   1.000
_cell.angle_alpha   90.00
_cell.angle_beta   90.00
_cell.angle_gamma   90.00
#
_symmetry.space_group_name_H-M   'P 1'
#
loop_
_entity.id
_entity.type
_entity.pdbx_description
1 polymer ?
#
loop_
_entity_poly.entity_id
_entity_poly.type
_entity_poly.pdbx_seq_one_letter_code
_entity_poly.pdbx_strand_id
1 'polypeptide(L)'
;NLLGRIKLTGGNEKELMKFYSILYRTLLFPRSLKEPGGVHYSPYSKHGDVYNGELSTDSGFWDAYRTVYPLMHLVYPDYAKKTLNGWVNAIKEAPDKMLAQWASPGKVDSMEGAMGEISIAEGILNNAIDDVDTAWNYLYTSTCTSAGREHFDLYAMLGYVPGQVSLSLNYYLSDFVVSKAAEYLGFETIATKLFERSKQWKLLFDRDTKFFLPKSEKGRFPQYTDKTK
;
A
#
# COMPACT_ATOMS: atom_id res chain seq x y z
N ASN A 1 20.58 -17.29 0.13
CA ASN A 1 21.24 -16.07 -0.38
C ASN A 1 20.30 -15.36 -1.37
N LEU A 2 19.70 -14.24 -0.97
CA LEU A 2 18.74 -13.50 -1.79
C LEU A 2 19.42 -12.91 -3.04
N LEU A 3 20.63 -12.35 -2.92
CA LEU A 3 21.33 -11.74 -4.04
C LEU A 3 21.66 -12.73 -5.15
N GLY A 4 21.83 -14.02 -4.83
CA GLY A 4 22.13 -15.05 -5.79
C GLY A 4 20.93 -15.57 -6.60
N ARG A 5 19.71 -15.09 -6.35
CA ARG A 5 18.52 -15.50 -7.12
C ARG A 5 18.50 -14.92 -8.53
N ILE A 6 19.09 -13.75 -8.74
CA ILE A 6 19.28 -13.18 -10.06
C ILE A 6 20.76 -13.32 -10.43
N LYS A 7 21.05 -14.01 -11.51
CA LYS A 7 22.41 -14.17 -12.03
C LYS A 7 22.52 -13.44 -13.36
N LEU A 8 23.45 -12.50 -13.43
CA LEU A 8 23.78 -11.83 -14.68
C LEU A 8 24.93 -12.52 -15.37
N THR A 9 24.85 -12.62 -16.67
CA THR A 9 25.94 -13.07 -17.56
C THR A 9 26.25 -11.98 -18.58
N GLY A 10 27.51 -11.76 -18.87
CA GLY A 10 27.97 -10.67 -19.75
C GLY A 10 28.14 -9.35 -18.98
N GLY A 11 28.42 -8.29 -19.70
CA GLY A 11 28.76 -7.00 -19.11
C GLY A 11 30.20 -6.93 -18.58
N ASN A 12 30.61 -5.77 -18.14
CA ASN A 12 31.91 -5.56 -17.49
C ASN A 12 31.76 -5.59 -15.96
N GLU A 13 32.85 -5.67 -15.23
CA GLU A 13 32.91 -5.75 -13.78
C GLU A 13 32.18 -4.57 -13.11
N LYS A 14 32.30 -3.36 -13.65
CA LYS A 14 31.63 -2.15 -13.11
C LYS A 14 30.12 -2.23 -13.23
N GLU A 15 29.60 -2.78 -14.32
CA GLU A 15 28.15 -2.97 -14.52
C GLU A 15 27.59 -4.04 -13.56
N LEU A 16 28.31 -5.15 -13.39
CA LEU A 16 27.96 -6.20 -12.43
C LEU A 16 27.97 -5.66 -11.00
N MET A 17 29.00 -4.92 -10.62
CA MET A 17 29.08 -4.29 -9.29
C MET A 17 27.91 -3.32 -9.07
N LYS A 18 27.58 -2.48 -10.06
CA LYS A 18 26.46 -1.55 -9.98
C LYS A 18 25.14 -2.29 -9.80
N PHE A 19 24.89 -3.35 -10.58
CA PHE A 19 23.65 -4.12 -10.50
C PHE A 19 23.49 -4.75 -9.11
N TYR A 20 24.49 -5.49 -8.62
CA TYR A 20 24.36 -6.17 -7.33
C TYR A 20 24.34 -5.19 -6.14
N SER A 21 24.97 -4.02 -6.26
CA SER A 21 24.86 -2.96 -5.26
C SER A 21 23.46 -2.37 -5.19
N ILE A 22 22.81 -2.18 -6.34
CA ILE A 22 21.41 -1.72 -6.40
C ILE A 22 20.46 -2.80 -5.87
N LEU A 23 20.64 -4.05 -6.29
CA LEU A 23 19.83 -5.18 -5.82
C LEU A 23 19.95 -5.36 -4.30
N TYR A 24 21.14 -5.23 -3.74
CA TYR A 24 21.36 -5.25 -2.29
C TYR A 24 20.54 -4.16 -1.59
N ARG A 25 20.59 -2.92 -2.10
CA ARG A 25 19.83 -1.79 -1.52
C ARG A 25 18.33 -2.00 -1.58
N THR A 26 17.83 -2.62 -2.64
CA THR A 26 16.39 -2.95 -2.78
C THR A 26 15.90 -3.91 -1.69
N LEU A 27 16.80 -4.73 -1.15
CA LEU A 27 16.48 -5.71 -0.10
C LEU A 27 16.77 -5.23 1.33
N LEU A 28 17.20 -3.97 1.51
CA LEU A 28 17.44 -3.40 2.85
C LEU A 28 16.14 -3.07 3.60
N PHE A 29 15.10 -2.74 2.86
CA PHE A 29 13.80 -2.34 3.40
C PHE A 29 12.67 -3.12 2.71
N PRO A 30 11.57 -3.41 3.44
CA PRO A 30 11.36 -3.21 4.87
C PRO A 30 12.27 -4.10 5.72
N ARG A 31 12.55 -3.67 6.96
CA ARG A 31 13.32 -4.47 7.93
C ARG A 31 12.41 -5.36 8.75
N SER A 32 12.95 -6.48 9.21
CA SER A 32 12.31 -7.33 10.23
C SER A 32 12.80 -6.91 11.61
N LEU A 33 11.88 -6.79 12.55
CA LEU A 33 12.18 -6.58 13.98
C LEU A 33 12.21 -7.88 14.77
N LYS A 34 12.05 -9.02 14.12
CA LYS A 34 12.12 -10.32 14.80
C LYS A 34 13.52 -10.61 15.31
N GLU A 35 13.62 -10.89 16.59
CA GLU A 35 14.85 -11.23 17.26
C GLU A 35 15.15 -12.75 17.25
N PRO A 36 16.41 -13.14 17.56
CA PRO A 36 16.73 -14.53 17.86
C PRO A 36 15.83 -15.03 19.00
N GLY A 37 15.18 -16.19 18.80
CA GLY A 37 14.17 -16.69 19.75
C GLY A 37 12.73 -16.51 19.27
N GLY A 38 12.52 -15.78 18.17
CA GLY A 38 11.22 -15.71 17.52
C GLY A 38 10.27 -14.66 18.06
N VAL A 39 10.75 -13.75 18.92
CA VAL A 39 9.98 -12.64 19.49
C VAL A 39 10.33 -11.32 18.83
N HIS A 40 9.50 -10.30 19.03
CA HIS A 40 9.79 -8.93 18.65
C HIS A 40 9.14 -7.94 19.62
N TYR A 41 9.75 -6.77 19.76
CA TYR A 41 9.16 -5.60 20.39
C TYR A 41 8.32 -4.86 19.34
N SER A 42 7.07 -4.53 19.68
CA SER A 42 6.18 -3.87 18.73
C SER A 42 6.10 -2.35 18.94
N PRO A 43 6.67 -1.56 18.02
CA PRO A 43 6.51 -0.10 18.04
C PRO A 43 5.11 0.35 17.60
N TYR A 44 4.25 -0.59 17.20
CA TYR A 44 2.87 -0.32 16.79
C TYR A 44 1.88 -0.50 17.94
N SER A 45 2.23 -1.28 18.97
CA SER A 45 1.37 -1.49 20.14
C SER A 45 1.34 -0.25 21.05
N LYS A 46 0.28 -0.15 21.86
CA LYS A 46 0.08 1.01 22.73
C LYS A 46 1.20 1.19 23.78
N HIS A 47 1.76 0.10 24.25
CA HIS A 47 2.73 0.10 25.36
C HIS A 47 4.10 -0.44 24.98
N GLY A 48 4.32 -0.75 23.70
CA GLY A 48 5.57 -1.37 23.26
C GLY A 48 5.71 -2.80 23.78
N ASP A 49 4.66 -3.59 23.66
CA ASP A 49 4.63 -4.95 24.16
C ASP A 49 5.50 -5.89 23.31
N VAL A 50 5.84 -7.04 23.87
CA VAL A 50 6.59 -8.10 23.19
C VAL A 50 5.63 -9.16 22.68
N TYR A 51 5.79 -9.52 21.42
CA TYR A 51 4.97 -10.53 20.74
C TYR A 51 5.84 -11.60 20.07
N ASN A 52 5.20 -12.67 19.60
CA ASN A 52 5.86 -13.73 18.85
C ASN A 52 5.66 -13.53 17.33
N GLY A 53 6.63 -13.97 16.54
CA GLY A 53 6.53 -14.03 15.08
C GLY A 53 7.30 -12.95 14.35
N GLU A 54 6.97 -12.76 13.09
CA GLU A 54 7.55 -11.73 12.24
C GLU A 54 6.93 -10.36 12.55
N LEU A 55 7.72 -9.32 12.46
CA LEU A 55 7.23 -7.95 12.44
C LEU A 55 8.02 -7.14 11.42
N SER A 56 7.34 -6.40 10.57
CA SER A 56 7.95 -5.56 9.55
C SER A 56 7.91 -4.09 9.94
N THR A 57 8.95 -3.35 9.54
CA THR A 57 9.07 -1.91 9.71
C THR A 57 9.87 -1.26 8.59
N ASP A 58 10.00 0.06 8.64
CA ASP A 58 10.77 0.87 7.67
C ASP A 58 10.28 0.69 6.23
N SER A 59 9.03 1.05 6.00
CA SER A 59 8.46 1.14 4.66
C SER A 59 7.61 2.40 4.52
N GLY A 60 7.79 3.08 3.40
CA GLY A 60 6.82 4.02 2.86
C GLY A 60 6.05 3.32 1.74
N PHE A 61 4.82 2.92 2.01
CA PHE A 61 4.05 2.18 1.02
C PHE A 61 3.82 2.98 -0.26
N TRP A 62 3.74 4.31 -0.19
CA TRP A 62 3.59 5.18 -1.34
C TRP A 62 4.69 5.00 -2.39
N ASP A 63 5.93 4.71 -1.97
CA ASP A 63 7.04 4.38 -2.87
C ASP A 63 7.10 2.89 -3.21
N ALA A 64 6.86 2.03 -2.22
CA ALA A 64 7.18 0.62 -2.27
C ALA A 64 6.14 -0.25 -3.00
N TYR A 65 4.85 0.13 -3.00
CA TYR A 65 3.78 -0.68 -3.60
C TYR A 65 3.97 -0.94 -5.09
N ARG A 66 4.61 -0.01 -5.80
CA ARG A 66 4.86 -0.07 -7.24
C ARG A 66 6.26 -0.58 -7.61
N THR A 67 7.10 -0.89 -6.63
CA THR A 67 8.52 -1.21 -6.81
C THR A 67 8.92 -2.48 -6.06
N VAL A 68 9.21 -2.36 -4.76
CA VAL A 68 9.77 -3.43 -3.92
C VAL A 68 8.80 -4.60 -3.76
N TYR A 69 7.52 -4.36 -3.48
CA TYR A 69 6.56 -5.45 -3.26
C TYR A 69 6.31 -6.28 -4.52
N PRO A 70 6.05 -5.70 -5.71
CA PRO A 70 5.97 -6.47 -6.94
C PRO A 70 7.23 -7.27 -7.25
N LEU A 71 8.42 -6.68 -7.03
CA LEU A 71 9.69 -7.40 -7.20
C LEU A 71 9.81 -8.57 -6.23
N MET A 72 9.40 -8.39 -4.97
CA MET A 72 9.41 -9.46 -3.98
C MET A 72 8.49 -10.63 -4.39
N HIS A 73 7.28 -10.35 -4.84
CA HIS A 73 6.36 -11.38 -5.33
C HIS A 73 6.94 -12.16 -6.51
N LEU A 74 7.59 -11.46 -7.45
CA LEU A 74 8.13 -12.06 -8.65
C LEU A 74 9.39 -12.90 -8.39
N VAL A 75 10.33 -12.38 -7.60
CA VAL A 75 11.69 -12.95 -7.47
C VAL A 75 11.93 -13.61 -6.11
N TYR A 76 11.26 -13.11 -5.07
CA TYR A 76 11.50 -13.49 -3.68
C TYR A 76 10.21 -13.85 -2.93
N PRO A 77 9.37 -14.80 -3.44
CA PRO A 77 8.04 -15.07 -2.87
C PRO A 77 8.07 -15.45 -1.39
N ASP A 78 9.08 -16.24 -0.96
CA ASP A 78 9.23 -16.60 0.47
C ASP A 78 9.53 -15.36 1.34
N TYR A 79 10.31 -14.42 0.80
CA TYR A 79 10.62 -13.17 1.49
C TYR A 79 9.44 -12.21 1.48
N ALA A 80 8.67 -12.14 0.38
CA ALA A 80 7.41 -11.42 0.31
C ALA A 80 6.43 -11.93 1.37
N LYS A 81 6.25 -13.25 1.45
CA LYS A 81 5.39 -13.90 2.45
C LYS A 81 5.81 -13.53 3.88
N LYS A 82 7.09 -13.66 4.20
CA LYS A 82 7.63 -13.29 5.51
C LYS A 82 7.35 -11.82 5.85
N THR A 83 7.64 -10.92 4.92
CA THR A 83 7.48 -9.47 5.08
C THR A 83 6.01 -9.08 5.26
N LEU A 84 5.11 -9.64 4.44
CA LEU A 84 3.68 -9.31 4.49
C LEU A 84 3.02 -9.84 5.75
N ASN A 85 3.39 -11.04 6.22
CA ASN A 85 2.93 -11.53 7.53
C ASN A 85 3.43 -10.66 8.67
N GLY A 86 4.63 -10.07 8.57
CA GLY A 86 5.11 -9.07 9.52
C GLY A 86 4.27 -7.79 9.51
N TRP A 87 3.74 -7.36 8.38
CA TRP A 87 2.80 -6.24 8.31
C TRP A 87 1.41 -6.59 8.83
N VAL A 88 0.92 -7.81 8.60
CA VAL A 88 -0.34 -8.28 9.18
C VAL A 88 -0.25 -8.35 10.70
N ASN A 89 0.89 -8.75 11.25
CA ASN A 89 1.13 -8.68 12.69
C ASN A 89 1.16 -7.23 13.20
N ALA A 90 1.77 -6.29 12.46
CA ALA A 90 1.71 -4.86 12.80
C ALA A 90 0.26 -4.34 12.89
N ILE A 91 -0.62 -4.76 11.97
CA ILE A 91 -2.06 -4.46 12.02
C ILE A 91 -2.70 -5.06 13.28
N LYS A 92 -2.42 -6.33 13.59
CA LYS A 92 -2.97 -7.01 14.79
C LYS A 92 -2.59 -6.33 16.09
N GLU A 93 -1.38 -5.82 16.16
CA GLU A 93 -0.79 -5.22 17.36
C GLU A 93 -1.16 -3.75 17.53
N ALA A 94 -1.48 -3.06 16.43
CA ALA A 94 -1.97 -1.68 16.48
C ALA A 94 -3.33 -1.60 17.20
N PRO A 95 -3.54 -0.61 18.11
CA PRO A 95 -4.81 -0.45 18.82
C PRO A 95 -6.01 -0.23 17.90
N ASP A 96 -5.81 0.51 16.81
CA ASP A 96 -6.83 0.83 15.81
C ASP A 96 -7.00 -0.27 14.73
N LYS A 97 -6.16 -1.31 14.77
CA LYS A 97 -6.12 -2.40 13.76
C LYS A 97 -5.87 -1.88 12.35
N MET A 98 -5.16 -0.77 12.23
CA MET A 98 -4.83 -0.14 10.96
C MET A 98 -3.33 -0.27 10.64
N LEU A 99 -3.02 -0.40 9.36
CA LEU A 99 -1.65 -0.41 8.87
C LEU A 99 -1.06 1.00 8.91
N ALA A 100 0.14 1.13 9.45
CA ALA A 100 0.92 2.35 9.31
C ALA A 100 1.32 2.51 7.83
N GLN A 101 0.80 3.53 7.15
CA GLN A 101 1.12 3.81 5.73
C GLN A 101 2.59 4.20 5.53
N TRP A 102 3.20 4.73 6.59
CA TRP A 102 4.63 4.97 6.70
C TRP A 102 5.10 4.54 8.09
N ALA A 103 6.22 3.82 8.15
CA ALA A 103 6.78 3.32 9.41
C ALA A 103 8.30 3.46 9.45
N SER A 104 8.83 3.95 10.61
CA SER A 104 10.28 3.99 10.89
C SER A 104 10.57 4.30 12.37
N PRO A 105 10.78 3.30 13.26
CA PRO A 105 10.28 1.93 13.17
C PRO A 105 8.79 1.81 13.43
N GLY A 106 8.14 2.74 14.14
CA GLY A 106 6.70 2.81 14.36
C GLY A 106 6.00 3.67 13.30
N LYS A 107 4.72 3.95 13.54
CA LYS A 107 3.91 4.81 12.65
C LYS A 107 4.52 6.21 12.58
N VAL A 108 4.72 6.68 11.35
CA VAL A 108 5.15 8.05 11.03
C VAL A 108 4.06 8.71 10.20
N ASP A 109 3.74 9.95 10.53
CA ASP A 109 2.82 10.76 9.73
C ASP A 109 3.59 11.35 8.54
N SER A 110 3.43 10.75 7.39
CA SER A 110 4.14 11.13 6.16
C SER A 110 3.40 10.59 4.95
N MET A 111 3.40 11.34 3.87
CA MET A 111 2.78 11.04 2.58
C MET A 111 1.30 10.65 2.66
N GLU A 112 0.61 10.78 1.54
CA GLU A 112 -0.80 10.43 1.42
C GLU A 112 -1.00 8.91 1.53
N GLY A 113 -2.03 8.49 2.27
CA GLY A 113 -2.35 7.12 2.60
C GLY A 113 -2.94 6.27 1.47
N ALA A 114 -3.34 5.07 1.82
CA ALA A 114 -4.01 4.05 1.01
C ALA A 114 -3.11 3.12 0.17
N MET A 115 -1.81 3.37 0.06
CA MET A 115 -0.94 2.51 -0.76
C MET A 115 -0.58 1.18 -0.08
N GLY A 116 -0.60 1.13 1.25
CA GLY A 116 -0.44 -0.12 2.01
C GLY A 116 -1.56 -1.14 1.73
N GLU A 117 -2.77 -0.65 1.42
CA GLU A 117 -3.90 -1.49 1.02
C GLU A 117 -3.57 -2.31 -0.23
N ILE A 118 -2.86 -1.70 -1.20
CA ILE A 118 -2.44 -2.37 -2.44
C ILE A 118 -1.51 -3.53 -2.10
N SER A 119 -0.48 -3.28 -1.27
CA SER A 119 0.50 -4.31 -0.91
C SER A 119 -0.13 -5.47 -0.13
N ILE A 120 -1.07 -5.20 0.77
CA ILE A 120 -1.80 -6.25 1.51
C ILE A 120 -2.75 -7.01 0.56
N ALA A 121 -3.48 -6.32 -0.30
CA ALA A 121 -4.38 -6.95 -1.26
C ALA A 121 -3.61 -7.84 -2.27
N GLU A 122 -2.47 -7.37 -2.79
CA GLU A 122 -1.58 -8.19 -3.61
C GLU A 122 -1.03 -9.40 -2.84
N GLY A 123 -0.77 -9.25 -1.55
CA GLY A 123 -0.36 -10.34 -0.68
C GLY A 123 -1.41 -11.44 -0.58
N ILE A 124 -2.69 -11.09 -0.49
CA ILE A 124 -3.82 -12.04 -0.54
C ILE A 124 -3.85 -12.74 -1.91
N LEU A 125 -3.81 -11.97 -3.00
CA LEU A 125 -3.88 -12.49 -4.36
C LEU A 125 -2.73 -13.44 -4.72
N ASN A 126 -1.56 -13.24 -4.12
CA ASN A 126 -0.37 -14.08 -4.33
C ASN A 126 -0.22 -15.20 -3.26
N ASN A 127 -1.22 -15.43 -2.39
CA ASN A 127 -1.16 -16.40 -1.29
C ASN A 127 0.06 -16.18 -0.36
N ALA A 128 0.46 -14.93 -0.17
CA ALA A 128 1.61 -14.53 0.64
C ALA A 128 1.23 -14.07 2.06
N ILE A 129 -0.04 -14.21 2.44
CA ILE A 129 -0.56 -13.86 3.77
C ILE A 129 -1.22 -15.08 4.38
N ASP A 130 -0.82 -15.43 5.61
CA ASP A 130 -1.36 -16.58 6.34
C ASP A 130 -2.65 -16.23 7.10
N ASP A 131 -2.70 -15.05 7.75
CA ASP A 131 -3.88 -14.55 8.45
C ASP A 131 -4.69 -13.62 7.53
N VAL A 132 -5.41 -14.25 6.60
CA VAL A 132 -6.23 -13.55 5.61
C VAL A 132 -7.38 -12.79 6.27
N ASP A 133 -7.93 -13.28 7.38
CA ASP A 133 -9.04 -12.62 8.07
C ASP A 133 -8.62 -11.26 8.63
N THR A 134 -7.48 -11.18 9.30
CA THR A 134 -6.94 -9.89 9.77
C THR A 134 -6.65 -8.95 8.60
N ALA A 135 -6.00 -9.44 7.56
CA ALA A 135 -5.68 -8.65 6.36
C ALA A 135 -6.95 -8.12 5.67
N TRP A 136 -7.96 -8.97 5.51
CA TRP A 136 -9.24 -8.57 4.91
C TRP A 136 -10.01 -7.57 5.78
N ASN A 137 -10.08 -7.78 7.09
CA ASN A 137 -10.73 -6.83 8.00
C ASN A 137 -10.09 -5.45 7.94
N TYR A 138 -8.77 -5.36 7.84
CA TYR A 138 -8.06 -4.11 7.59
C TYR A 138 -8.49 -3.50 6.25
N LEU A 139 -8.44 -4.25 5.15
CA LEU A 139 -8.81 -3.76 3.81
C LEU A 139 -10.25 -3.27 3.77
N TYR A 140 -11.18 -4.03 4.36
CA TYR A 140 -12.58 -3.65 4.46
C TYR A 140 -12.77 -2.36 5.27
N THR A 141 -12.17 -2.28 6.45
CA THR A 141 -12.26 -1.09 7.31
C THR A 141 -11.71 0.13 6.60
N SER A 142 -10.56 0.01 5.95
CA SER A 142 -9.92 1.10 5.24
C SER A 142 -10.73 1.57 4.03
N THR A 143 -11.26 0.65 3.23
CA THR A 143 -11.91 0.99 1.95
C THR A 143 -13.41 1.20 2.03
N CYS A 144 -14.06 0.73 3.09
CA CYS A 144 -15.53 0.70 3.19
C CYS A 144 -16.10 1.50 4.38
N THR A 145 -15.25 2.02 5.26
CA THR A 145 -15.69 2.78 6.44
C THR A 145 -14.93 4.08 6.60
N SER A 146 -15.47 5.02 7.40
CA SER A 146 -14.83 6.30 7.70
C SER A 146 -13.63 6.19 8.66
N ALA A 147 -13.35 5.01 9.19
CA ALA A 147 -12.26 4.80 10.14
C ALA A 147 -10.87 4.71 9.49
N GLY A 148 -10.79 4.44 8.18
CA GLY A 148 -9.54 4.08 7.53
C GLY A 148 -8.89 5.16 6.69
N ARG A 149 -9.66 5.96 5.99
CA ARG A 149 -9.15 6.94 5.01
C ARG A 149 -9.53 8.37 5.40
N GLU A 150 -8.61 9.28 5.22
CA GLU A 150 -8.92 10.71 5.34
C GLU A 150 -10.02 11.12 4.37
N HIS A 151 -10.92 11.98 4.84
CA HIS A 151 -12.04 12.49 4.03
C HIS A 151 -12.90 11.39 3.36
N PHE A 152 -12.95 10.19 3.95
CA PHE A 152 -13.68 9.05 3.37
C PHE A 152 -15.15 9.39 3.07
N ASP A 153 -15.83 10.10 3.96
CA ASP A 153 -17.25 10.43 3.78
C ASP A 153 -17.48 11.30 2.55
N LEU A 154 -16.61 12.29 2.32
CA LEU A 154 -16.65 13.12 1.10
C LEU A 154 -16.32 12.29 -0.13
N TYR A 155 -15.28 11.44 -0.05
CA TYR A 155 -14.91 10.53 -1.14
C TYR A 155 -16.06 9.57 -1.49
N ALA A 156 -16.70 8.98 -0.50
CA ALA A 156 -17.81 8.04 -0.70
C ALA A 156 -19.05 8.72 -1.29
N MET A 157 -19.32 9.96 -0.87
CA MET A 157 -20.48 10.74 -1.32
C MET A 157 -20.31 11.36 -2.70
N LEU A 158 -19.15 11.98 -2.96
CA LEU A 158 -18.90 12.77 -4.17
C LEU A 158 -18.17 11.98 -5.24
N GLY A 159 -17.53 10.87 -4.88
CA GLY A 159 -16.66 10.10 -5.74
C GLY A 159 -15.24 10.66 -5.86
N TYR A 160 -14.89 11.71 -5.13
CA TYR A 160 -13.56 12.31 -5.04
C TYR A 160 -13.41 13.10 -3.74
N VAL A 161 -12.17 13.39 -3.36
CA VAL A 161 -11.88 14.31 -2.24
C VAL A 161 -11.73 15.72 -2.80
N PRO A 162 -12.58 16.68 -2.39
CA PRO A 162 -12.53 18.06 -2.89
C PRO A 162 -11.15 18.69 -2.71
N GLY A 163 -10.63 19.31 -3.77
CA GLY A 163 -9.33 19.97 -3.75
C GLY A 163 -8.10 19.04 -3.80
N GLN A 164 -8.27 17.72 -3.60
CA GLN A 164 -7.17 16.77 -3.45
C GLN A 164 -7.16 15.71 -4.56
N VAL A 165 -6.51 16.06 -5.68
CA VAL A 165 -6.43 15.19 -6.86
C VAL A 165 -5.61 13.94 -6.57
N SER A 166 -4.39 14.10 -6.02
CA SER A 166 -3.47 12.99 -5.77
C SER A 166 -4.07 11.97 -4.81
N LEU A 167 -4.67 12.44 -3.71
CA LEU A 167 -5.34 11.57 -2.74
C LEU A 167 -6.49 10.78 -3.38
N SER A 168 -7.32 11.45 -4.17
CA SER A 168 -8.42 10.80 -4.90
C SER A 168 -7.92 9.73 -5.88
N LEU A 169 -6.86 10.02 -6.64
CA LEU A 169 -6.26 9.07 -7.58
C LEU A 169 -5.65 7.85 -6.86
N ASN A 170 -5.02 8.07 -5.71
CA ASN A 170 -4.53 6.99 -4.85
C ASN A 170 -5.67 6.09 -4.37
N TYR A 171 -6.80 6.68 -3.95
CA TYR A 171 -7.97 5.91 -3.51
C TYR A 171 -8.59 5.09 -4.64
N TYR A 172 -8.68 5.61 -5.86
CA TYR A 172 -9.19 4.84 -7.00
C TYR A 172 -8.31 3.64 -7.33
N LEU A 173 -6.99 3.81 -7.27
CA LEU A 173 -6.06 2.71 -7.51
C LEU A 173 -6.17 1.64 -6.42
N SER A 174 -6.22 2.06 -5.16
CA SER A 174 -6.41 1.15 -4.04
C SER A 174 -7.75 0.42 -4.13
N ASP A 175 -8.86 1.13 -4.43
CA ASP A 175 -10.18 0.51 -4.63
C ASP A 175 -10.15 -0.55 -5.73
N PHE A 176 -9.44 -0.30 -6.83
CA PHE A 176 -9.29 -1.28 -7.89
C PHE A 176 -8.60 -2.56 -7.41
N VAL A 177 -7.45 -2.44 -6.73
CA VAL A 177 -6.68 -3.62 -6.29
C VAL A 177 -7.43 -4.37 -5.18
N VAL A 178 -8.04 -3.64 -4.23
CA VAL A 178 -8.84 -4.26 -3.16
C VAL A 178 -10.10 -4.92 -3.72
N SER A 179 -10.69 -4.38 -4.81
CA SER A 179 -11.81 -5.06 -5.50
C SER A 179 -11.41 -6.45 -6.01
N LYS A 180 -10.17 -6.61 -6.48
CA LYS A 180 -9.65 -7.90 -6.95
C LYS A 180 -9.43 -8.89 -5.80
N ALA A 181 -8.94 -8.42 -4.67
CA ALA A 181 -8.85 -9.24 -3.46
C ALA A 181 -10.23 -9.65 -2.94
N ALA A 182 -11.22 -8.74 -2.97
CA ALA A 182 -12.60 -9.04 -2.60
C ALA A 182 -13.22 -10.12 -3.51
N GLU A 183 -13.04 -10.00 -4.83
CA GLU A 183 -13.47 -10.98 -5.83
C GLU A 183 -12.85 -12.34 -5.56
N TYR A 184 -11.53 -12.39 -5.32
CA TYR A 184 -10.78 -13.61 -5.01
C TYR A 184 -11.28 -14.31 -3.74
N LEU A 185 -11.70 -13.54 -2.73
CA LEU A 185 -12.24 -14.04 -1.46
C LEU A 185 -13.75 -14.35 -1.50
N GLY A 186 -14.43 -14.10 -2.63
CA GLY A 186 -15.87 -14.37 -2.79
C GLY A 186 -16.80 -13.27 -2.26
N PHE A 187 -16.28 -12.07 -1.98
CA PHE A 187 -17.08 -10.91 -1.54
C PHE A 187 -17.61 -10.08 -2.70
N GLU A 188 -18.41 -10.69 -3.55
CA GLU A 188 -18.87 -10.14 -4.86
C GLU A 188 -19.49 -8.74 -4.77
N THR A 189 -20.33 -8.50 -3.76
CA THR A 189 -20.99 -7.19 -3.60
C THR A 189 -19.97 -6.09 -3.31
N ILE A 190 -18.95 -6.37 -2.48
CA ILE A 190 -17.90 -5.43 -2.13
C ILE A 190 -16.97 -5.24 -3.32
N ALA A 191 -16.61 -6.32 -4.01
CA ALA A 191 -15.79 -6.30 -5.21
C ALA A 191 -16.40 -5.37 -6.26
N THR A 192 -17.68 -5.56 -6.58
CA THR A 192 -18.41 -4.72 -7.54
C THR A 192 -18.44 -3.25 -7.11
N LYS A 193 -18.76 -2.97 -5.84
CA LYS A 193 -18.80 -1.60 -5.32
C LYS A 193 -17.46 -0.89 -5.44
N LEU A 194 -16.37 -1.54 -5.03
CA LEU A 194 -15.03 -0.96 -5.09
C LEU A 194 -14.55 -0.79 -6.55
N PHE A 195 -14.83 -1.76 -7.39
CA PHE A 195 -14.50 -1.70 -8.82
C PHE A 195 -15.20 -0.54 -9.53
N GLU A 196 -16.49 -0.32 -9.27
CA GLU A 196 -17.21 0.83 -9.86
C GLU A 196 -16.70 2.16 -9.30
N ARG A 197 -16.38 2.22 -8.00
CA ARG A 197 -15.81 3.42 -7.38
C ARG A 197 -14.43 3.73 -7.96
N SER A 198 -13.61 2.73 -8.24
CA SER A 198 -12.29 2.93 -8.86
C SER A 198 -12.34 3.63 -10.22
N LYS A 199 -13.44 3.50 -10.96
CA LYS A 199 -13.63 4.15 -12.28
C LYS A 199 -13.96 5.64 -12.19
N GLN A 200 -14.21 6.16 -11.00
CA GLN A 200 -14.60 7.55 -10.78
C GLN A 200 -13.47 8.56 -10.98
N TRP A 201 -12.23 8.11 -11.25
CA TRP A 201 -11.13 8.99 -11.68
C TRP A 201 -11.53 9.89 -12.85
N LYS A 202 -12.50 9.46 -13.67
CA LYS A 202 -13.05 10.24 -14.79
C LYS A 202 -13.71 11.55 -14.35
N LEU A 203 -14.14 11.64 -13.08
CA LEU A 203 -14.74 12.85 -12.52
C LEU A 203 -13.73 14.00 -12.40
N LEU A 204 -12.45 13.68 -12.21
CA LEU A 204 -11.37 14.66 -12.06
C LEU A 204 -10.62 14.94 -13.36
N PHE A 205 -10.88 14.16 -14.43
CA PHE A 205 -10.22 14.38 -15.72
C PHE A 205 -10.95 15.47 -16.50
N ASP A 206 -10.27 16.61 -16.70
CA ASP A 206 -10.78 17.68 -17.54
C ASP A 206 -10.47 17.41 -19.01
N ARG A 207 -11.52 17.37 -19.83
CA ARG A 207 -11.42 17.04 -21.26
C ARG A 207 -10.82 18.15 -22.10
N ASP A 208 -10.90 19.38 -21.63
CA ASP A 208 -10.40 20.55 -22.37
C ASP A 208 -8.90 20.72 -22.19
N THR A 209 -8.43 20.66 -20.94
CA THR A 209 -7.01 20.76 -20.61
C THR A 209 -6.24 19.46 -20.77
N LYS A 210 -6.93 18.30 -20.77
CA LYS A 210 -6.35 16.94 -20.75
C LYS A 210 -5.55 16.62 -19.47
N PHE A 211 -5.84 17.31 -18.37
CA PHE A 211 -5.23 17.06 -17.07
C PHE A 211 -6.26 16.63 -16.02
N PHE A 212 -5.77 16.02 -14.96
CA PHE A 212 -6.55 15.86 -13.74
C PHE A 212 -6.54 17.16 -12.96
N LEU A 213 -7.72 17.68 -12.66
CA LEU A 213 -7.89 18.94 -11.97
C LEU A 213 -8.69 18.76 -10.67
N PRO A 214 -8.39 19.56 -9.63
CA PRO A 214 -9.17 19.54 -8.41
C PRO A 214 -10.60 20.04 -8.66
N LYS A 215 -11.58 19.37 -8.06
CA LYS A 215 -12.95 19.86 -8.01
C LYS A 215 -13.29 20.38 -6.63
N SER A 216 -14.14 21.39 -6.56
CA SER A 216 -14.77 21.84 -5.33
C SER A 216 -15.86 20.83 -4.90
N GLU A 217 -16.35 20.92 -3.65
CA GLU A 217 -17.51 20.15 -3.19
C GLU A 217 -18.76 20.34 -4.07
N LYS A 218 -18.88 21.49 -4.73
CA LYS A 218 -19.98 21.78 -5.67
C LYS A 218 -19.76 21.20 -7.08
N GLY A 219 -18.73 20.35 -7.27
CA GLY A 219 -18.45 19.68 -8.53
C GLY A 219 -17.85 20.55 -9.62
N ARG A 220 -17.32 21.74 -9.29
CA ARG A 220 -16.78 22.68 -10.27
C ARG A 220 -15.27 22.60 -10.33
N PHE A 221 -14.72 22.57 -11.55
CA PHE A 221 -13.30 22.79 -11.79
C PHE A 221 -12.91 24.26 -11.53
N PRO A 222 -11.66 24.54 -11.12
CA PRO A 222 -11.17 25.89 -11.00
C PRO A 222 -11.22 26.59 -12.37
N GLN A 223 -11.56 27.88 -12.35
CA GLN A 223 -11.41 28.70 -13.55
C GLN A 223 -9.96 29.17 -13.63
N TYR A 224 -9.21 28.62 -14.54
CA TYR A 224 -7.87 29.14 -14.86
C TYR A 224 -8.03 30.27 -15.86
N THR A 225 -7.73 31.49 -15.44
CA THR A 225 -7.72 32.68 -16.30
C THR A 225 -6.46 32.76 -17.17
N ASP A 226 -5.45 31.97 -16.85
CA ASP A 226 -4.19 31.89 -17.59
C ASP A 226 -3.75 30.44 -17.74
N LYS A 227 -3.67 29.95 -18.98
CA LYS A 227 -3.25 28.58 -19.32
C LYS A 227 -1.72 28.38 -19.23
N THR A 228 -0.97 29.44 -18.84
CA THR A 228 0.50 29.46 -18.76
C THR A 228 1.05 29.50 -17.33
N LYS A 229 0.20 29.42 -16.33
CA LYS A 229 0.60 29.35 -14.91
C LYS A 229 0.30 28.01 -14.30
#